data_32f0f1c49c7ed2c25dfbd27d6b9e5fc1
#
_entry.id   32f0f1c49c7ed2c25dfbd27d6b9e5fc1
#
_cell.length_a   1.000
_cell.length_b   1.000
_cell.length_c   1.000
_cell.angle_alpha   90.00
_cell.angle_beta   90.00
_cell.angle_gamma   90.00
#
_symmetry.space_group_name_H-M   'P 1'
#
loop_
_entity.id
_entity.type
_entity.pdbx_description
1 polymer ?
#
loop_
_entity_poly.entity_id
_entity_poly.type
_entity_poly.pdbx_seq_one_letter_code
_entity_poly.pdbx_strand_id
1 'polypeptide(L)'
;MKTKIFCDSADYKIIKKFAKSHLVQGFTTNPSLMRLAGAKNYENYAKKILTICSSKPISFEVFADNADQMIKQGLKIKKWGRNVYVKVPVTNSKGKFSGKAIRYLSHKNVKLNITAVYTTQQTRKIINNLNKNTKSIISIFAGRMSDVGKDPVPIFKKCVKLAKKYNKIQILW
;
A
#
# COMPACT_ATOMS: atom_id res chain seq x y z
N MET A 1 16.48 -5.92 12.96
CA MET A 1 15.64 -5.96 11.72
C MET A 1 16.20 -4.93 10.75
N LYS A 2 16.57 -5.31 9.52
CA LYS A 2 17.15 -4.39 8.53
C LYS A 2 16.04 -3.54 7.89
N THR A 3 16.20 -2.21 7.84
CA THR A 3 15.27 -1.28 7.20
C THR A 3 15.21 -1.57 5.70
N LYS A 4 13.99 -1.58 5.13
CA LYS A 4 13.75 -1.76 3.71
C LYS A 4 13.40 -0.43 3.07
N ILE A 5 13.97 -0.14 1.92
CA ILE A 5 13.71 1.10 1.16
C ILE A 5 12.72 0.79 0.05
N PHE A 6 11.65 1.59 -0.01
CA PHE A 6 10.67 1.56 -1.09
C PHE A 6 10.76 2.85 -1.90
N CYS A 7 10.60 2.74 -3.21
CA CYS A 7 10.54 3.90 -4.11
C CYS A 7 9.08 4.23 -4.41
N ASP A 8 8.65 5.46 -4.10
CA ASP A 8 7.33 5.97 -4.42
C ASP A 8 7.37 6.65 -5.79
N SER A 9 6.99 5.93 -6.83
CA SER A 9 7.00 6.43 -8.22
C SER A 9 6.16 5.56 -9.13
N ALA A 10 5.57 6.19 -10.16
CA ALA A 10 4.96 5.50 -11.29
C ALA A 10 5.70 5.75 -12.61
N ASP A 11 6.79 6.53 -12.59
CA ASP A 11 7.61 6.77 -13.77
C ASP A 11 8.30 5.49 -14.24
N TYR A 12 8.10 5.14 -15.52
CA TYR A 12 8.61 3.91 -16.11
C TYR A 12 10.16 3.84 -16.08
N LYS A 13 10.84 4.96 -16.36
CA LYS A 13 12.32 5.00 -16.39
C LYS A 13 12.89 4.86 -14.97
N ILE A 14 12.29 5.54 -13.99
CA ILE A 14 12.66 5.44 -12.58
C ILE A 14 12.48 4.01 -12.07
N ILE A 15 11.29 3.42 -12.30
CA ILE A 15 11.03 2.04 -11.88
C ILE A 15 12.01 1.07 -12.56
N LYS A 16 12.25 1.21 -13.87
CA LYS A 16 13.20 0.36 -14.61
C LYS A 16 14.61 0.44 -14.04
N LYS A 17 15.08 1.66 -13.68
CA LYS A 17 16.39 1.89 -13.06
C LYS A 17 16.48 1.18 -11.71
N PHE A 18 15.49 1.40 -10.82
CA PHE A 18 15.53 0.90 -9.45
C PHE A 18 15.05 -0.55 -9.29
N ALA A 19 14.35 -1.12 -10.29
CA ALA A 19 13.98 -2.54 -10.27
C ALA A 19 15.21 -3.46 -10.18
N LYS A 20 16.34 -3.05 -10.76
CA LYS A 20 17.62 -3.77 -10.70
C LYS A 20 18.47 -3.44 -9.47
N SER A 21 18.16 -2.37 -8.74
CA SER A 21 18.96 -1.92 -7.58
C SER A 21 18.74 -2.82 -6.37
N HIS A 22 19.81 -3.21 -5.68
CA HIS A 22 19.72 -3.95 -4.41
C HIS A 22 19.24 -3.07 -3.24
N LEU A 23 19.35 -1.74 -3.37
CA LEU A 23 18.91 -0.80 -2.32
C LEU A 23 17.39 -0.69 -2.26
N VAL A 24 16.71 -0.62 -3.42
CA VAL A 24 15.25 -0.52 -3.47
C VAL A 24 14.64 -1.92 -3.44
N GLN A 25 13.78 -2.17 -2.47
CA GLN A 25 13.21 -3.48 -2.21
C GLN A 25 11.72 -3.56 -2.51
N GLY A 26 11.13 -2.48 -3.00
CA GLY A 26 9.74 -2.42 -3.42
C GLY A 26 9.36 -1.06 -3.95
N PHE A 27 8.13 -0.98 -4.46
CA PHE A 27 7.58 0.24 -5.04
C PHE A 27 6.19 0.52 -4.50
N THR A 28 5.87 1.79 -4.38
CA THR A 28 4.51 2.26 -4.17
C THR A 28 4.11 3.18 -5.32
N THR A 29 2.86 3.09 -5.73
CA THR A 29 2.25 3.99 -6.68
C THR A 29 0.96 4.55 -6.09
N ASN A 30 0.38 5.50 -6.79
CA ASN A 30 -0.98 5.97 -6.55
C ASN A 30 -1.57 6.52 -7.86
N PRO A 31 -2.90 6.75 -7.92
CA PRO A 31 -3.54 7.23 -9.15
C PRO A 31 -2.96 8.54 -9.69
N SER A 32 -2.58 9.46 -8.82
CA SER A 32 -2.00 10.75 -9.21
C SER A 32 -0.63 10.57 -9.86
N LEU A 33 0.26 9.78 -9.24
CA LEU A 33 1.57 9.46 -9.82
C LEU A 33 1.43 8.74 -11.16
N MET A 34 0.48 7.80 -11.27
CA MET A 34 0.21 7.11 -12.53
C MET A 34 -0.23 8.08 -13.63
N ARG A 35 -1.13 9.02 -13.31
CA ARG A 35 -1.58 10.06 -14.25
C ARG A 35 -0.42 10.98 -14.67
N LEU A 36 0.38 11.45 -13.72
CA LEU A 36 1.56 12.29 -14.00
C LEU A 36 2.59 11.56 -14.88
N ALA A 37 2.71 10.26 -14.73
CA ALA A 37 3.57 9.42 -15.57
C ALA A 37 2.97 9.11 -16.97
N GLY A 38 1.82 9.72 -17.32
CA GLY A 38 1.19 9.60 -18.65
C GLY A 38 0.26 8.39 -18.80
N ALA A 39 -0.23 7.79 -17.72
CA ALA A 39 -1.18 6.68 -17.78
C ALA A 39 -2.54 7.16 -18.31
N LYS A 40 -2.86 6.86 -19.57
CA LYS A 40 -4.20 7.06 -20.15
C LYS A 40 -5.19 5.99 -19.68
N ASN A 41 -4.71 4.77 -19.47
CA ASN A 41 -5.46 3.65 -18.90
C ASN A 41 -4.64 3.04 -17.76
N TYR A 42 -5.23 3.04 -16.57
CA TYR A 42 -4.56 2.63 -15.34
C TYR A 42 -4.09 1.17 -15.36
N GLU A 43 -4.95 0.25 -15.80
CA GLU A 43 -4.63 -1.17 -15.86
C GLU A 43 -3.53 -1.45 -16.89
N ASN A 44 -3.64 -0.90 -18.09
CA ASN A 44 -2.64 -1.11 -19.13
C ASN A 44 -1.28 -0.55 -18.72
N TYR A 45 -1.28 0.61 -18.05
CA TYR A 45 -0.04 1.22 -17.56
C TYR A 45 0.56 0.41 -16.41
N ALA A 46 -0.27 -0.08 -15.47
CA ALA A 46 0.19 -0.96 -14.41
C ALA A 46 0.80 -2.25 -14.96
N LYS A 47 0.17 -2.87 -15.95
CA LYS A 47 0.71 -4.06 -16.64
C LYS A 47 2.04 -3.77 -17.33
N LYS A 48 2.18 -2.60 -17.97
CA LYS A 48 3.44 -2.13 -18.56
C LYS A 48 4.54 -2.00 -17.50
N ILE A 49 4.24 -1.43 -16.32
CA ILE A 49 5.20 -1.36 -15.20
C ILE A 49 5.59 -2.77 -14.73
N LEU A 50 4.64 -3.69 -14.65
CA LEU A 50 4.88 -5.04 -14.18
C LEU A 50 5.83 -5.84 -15.09
N THR A 51 5.97 -5.50 -16.38
CA THR A 51 6.97 -6.13 -17.25
C THR A 51 8.42 -5.87 -16.81
N ILE A 52 8.66 -4.74 -16.15
CA ILE A 52 9.99 -4.34 -15.68
C ILE A 52 10.18 -4.50 -14.16
N CYS A 53 9.10 -4.76 -13.43
CA CYS A 53 9.11 -4.95 -11.98
C CYS A 53 8.32 -6.21 -11.60
N SER A 54 8.82 -7.40 -12.00
CA SER A 54 8.14 -8.68 -11.77
C SER A 54 8.49 -9.32 -10.43
N SER A 55 9.67 -9.02 -9.86
CA SER A 55 10.20 -9.68 -8.65
C SER A 55 9.97 -8.90 -7.36
N LYS A 56 9.97 -7.57 -7.42
CA LYS A 56 9.81 -6.72 -6.24
C LYS A 56 8.35 -6.39 -5.95
N PRO A 57 7.94 -6.31 -4.68
CA PRO A 57 6.59 -5.86 -4.34
C PRO A 57 6.29 -4.48 -4.91
N ILE A 58 5.12 -4.34 -5.49
CA ILE A 58 4.61 -3.06 -6.00
C ILE A 58 3.15 -2.89 -5.63
N SER A 59 2.76 -1.68 -5.21
CA SER A 59 1.41 -1.37 -4.76
C SER A 59 0.65 -0.57 -5.80
N PHE A 60 -0.57 -1.03 -6.15
CA PHE A 60 -1.54 -0.30 -6.99
C PHE A 60 -2.82 -0.06 -6.20
N GLU A 61 -3.35 1.16 -6.29
CA GLU A 61 -4.44 1.63 -5.45
C GLU A 61 -5.82 1.45 -6.09
N VAL A 62 -6.83 1.13 -5.26
CA VAL A 62 -8.23 1.16 -5.66
C VAL A 62 -8.74 2.62 -5.72
N PHE A 63 -9.68 2.91 -6.62
CA PHE A 63 -10.25 4.26 -6.78
C PHE A 63 -11.61 4.42 -6.11
N ALA A 64 -12.28 3.30 -5.82
CA ALA A 64 -13.63 3.31 -5.31
C ALA A 64 -13.70 3.91 -3.92
N ASP A 65 -14.84 4.53 -3.60
CA ASP A 65 -15.13 5.17 -2.33
C ASP A 65 -16.05 4.33 -1.42
N ASN A 66 -16.64 3.25 -1.94
CA ASN A 66 -17.41 2.32 -1.13
C ASN A 66 -16.77 0.93 -1.06
N ALA A 67 -17.06 0.20 0.02
CA ALA A 67 -16.38 -1.04 0.35
C ALA A 67 -16.58 -2.14 -0.72
N ASP A 68 -17.76 -2.27 -1.30
CA ASP A 68 -18.06 -3.33 -2.27
C ASP A 68 -17.32 -3.11 -3.59
N GLN A 69 -17.26 -1.87 -4.06
CA GLN A 69 -16.48 -1.51 -5.22
C GLN A 69 -14.97 -1.60 -4.95
N MET A 70 -14.49 -1.21 -3.75
CA MET A 70 -13.09 -1.43 -3.35
C MET A 70 -12.74 -2.92 -3.41
N ILE A 71 -13.62 -3.80 -2.95
CA ILE A 71 -13.43 -5.26 -3.02
C ILE A 71 -13.34 -5.72 -4.47
N LYS A 72 -14.28 -5.32 -5.32
CA LYS A 72 -14.31 -5.69 -6.74
C LYS A 72 -13.02 -5.25 -7.45
N GLN A 73 -12.61 -4.00 -7.25
CA GLN A 73 -11.37 -3.47 -7.81
C GLN A 73 -10.14 -4.18 -7.24
N GLY A 74 -10.09 -4.42 -5.93
CA GLY A 74 -8.99 -5.11 -5.28
C GLY A 74 -8.78 -6.53 -5.80
N LEU A 75 -9.87 -7.28 -6.03
CA LEU A 75 -9.80 -8.62 -6.63
C LEU A 75 -9.31 -8.57 -8.09
N LYS A 76 -9.64 -7.52 -8.84
CA LYS A 76 -9.14 -7.31 -10.20
C LYS A 76 -7.64 -6.98 -10.19
N ILE A 77 -7.21 -6.04 -9.35
CA ILE A 77 -5.80 -5.62 -9.22
C ILE A 77 -4.90 -6.79 -8.78
N LYS A 78 -5.37 -7.63 -7.84
CA LYS A 78 -4.65 -8.84 -7.42
C LYS A 78 -4.21 -9.71 -8.60
N LYS A 79 -5.03 -9.80 -9.65
CA LYS A 79 -4.78 -10.66 -10.81
C LYS A 79 -3.68 -10.14 -11.73
N TRP A 80 -3.22 -8.89 -11.57
CA TRP A 80 -2.22 -8.30 -12.47
C TRP A 80 -0.82 -8.88 -12.28
N GLY A 81 -0.49 -9.38 -11.08
CA GLY A 81 0.83 -9.99 -10.83
C GLY A 81 1.01 -10.59 -9.45
N ARG A 82 1.90 -11.55 -9.33
CA ARG A 82 2.20 -12.25 -8.06
C ARG A 82 2.84 -11.32 -7.01
N ASN A 83 3.52 -10.26 -7.45
CA ASN A 83 4.21 -9.28 -6.60
C ASN A 83 3.34 -8.07 -6.26
N VAL A 84 2.10 -8.03 -6.74
CA VAL A 84 1.17 -6.91 -6.53
C VAL A 84 0.63 -6.91 -5.11
N TYR A 85 0.64 -5.73 -4.50
CA TYR A 85 -0.10 -5.38 -3.29
C TYR A 85 -1.25 -4.44 -3.69
N VAL A 86 -2.44 -4.76 -3.26
CA VAL A 86 -3.60 -3.88 -3.47
C VAL A 86 -3.57 -2.78 -2.41
N LYS A 87 -3.45 -1.53 -2.86
CA LYS A 87 -3.41 -0.37 -1.96
C LYS A 87 -4.84 0.09 -1.69
N VAL A 88 -5.19 0.19 -0.41
CA VAL A 88 -6.53 0.54 0.07
C VAL A 88 -6.41 1.66 1.09
N PRO A 89 -7.09 2.80 0.91
CA PRO A 89 -7.09 3.86 1.92
C PRO A 89 -7.78 3.40 3.21
N VAL A 90 -7.24 3.82 4.35
CA VAL A 90 -7.77 3.43 5.68
C VAL A 90 -9.19 3.92 5.90
N THR A 91 -9.55 5.06 5.31
CA THR A 91 -10.90 5.62 5.29
C THR A 91 -11.28 6.00 3.86
N ASN A 92 -12.57 6.05 3.58
CA ASN A 92 -13.08 6.65 2.35
C ASN A 92 -13.12 8.19 2.42
N SER A 93 -13.60 8.86 1.37
CA SER A 93 -13.69 10.34 1.30
C SER A 93 -14.57 10.95 2.40
N LYS A 94 -15.52 10.19 2.95
CA LYS A 94 -16.41 10.58 4.06
C LYS A 94 -15.83 10.24 5.44
N GLY A 95 -14.55 9.84 5.54
CA GLY A 95 -13.91 9.47 6.80
C GLY A 95 -14.33 8.10 7.36
N LYS A 96 -15.17 7.34 6.65
CA LYS A 96 -15.63 6.02 7.10
C LYS A 96 -14.52 4.98 6.93
N PHE A 97 -14.26 4.18 7.97
CA PHE A 97 -13.23 3.14 7.97
C PHE A 97 -13.48 2.07 6.93
N SER A 98 -12.48 1.73 6.12
CA SER A 98 -12.53 0.74 5.04
C SER A 98 -12.45 -0.72 5.53
N GLY A 99 -12.83 -0.97 6.78
CA GLY A 99 -12.66 -2.25 7.46
C GLY A 99 -13.30 -3.44 6.73
N LYS A 100 -14.50 -3.29 6.13
CA LYS A 100 -15.16 -4.34 5.34
C LYS A 100 -14.28 -4.79 4.19
N ALA A 101 -13.74 -3.84 3.42
CA ALA A 101 -12.88 -4.13 2.28
C ALA A 101 -11.53 -4.76 2.72
N ILE A 102 -10.89 -4.20 3.75
CA ILE A 102 -9.64 -4.72 4.32
C ILE A 102 -9.83 -6.16 4.79
N ARG A 103 -10.86 -6.43 5.58
CA ARG A 103 -11.18 -7.75 6.09
C ARG A 103 -11.41 -8.75 4.96
N TYR A 104 -12.32 -8.44 4.05
CA TYR A 104 -12.68 -9.34 2.96
C TYR A 104 -11.47 -9.68 2.09
N LEU A 105 -10.75 -8.67 1.61
CA LEU A 105 -9.61 -8.86 0.72
C LEU A 105 -8.48 -9.66 1.39
N SER A 106 -8.14 -9.35 2.64
CA SER A 106 -7.09 -10.10 3.35
C SER A 106 -7.45 -11.56 3.58
N HIS A 107 -8.72 -11.89 3.88
CA HIS A 107 -9.19 -13.27 4.03
C HIS A 107 -9.27 -14.03 2.68
N LYS A 108 -9.33 -13.30 1.55
CA LYS A 108 -9.17 -13.87 0.20
C LYS A 108 -7.70 -13.93 -0.25
N ASN A 109 -6.76 -13.85 0.70
CA ASN A 109 -5.31 -13.90 0.44
C ASN A 109 -4.83 -12.83 -0.57
N VAL A 110 -5.46 -11.64 -0.54
CA VAL A 110 -4.98 -10.48 -1.28
C VAL A 110 -3.91 -9.77 -0.44
N LYS A 111 -2.71 -9.65 -0.95
CA LYS A 111 -1.66 -8.84 -0.32
C LYS A 111 -2.11 -7.38 -0.31
N LEU A 112 -2.11 -6.75 0.86
CA LEU A 112 -2.63 -5.40 1.02
C LEU A 112 -1.54 -4.39 1.38
N ASN A 113 -1.72 -3.15 0.92
CA ASN A 113 -1.04 -1.99 1.44
C ASN A 113 -2.11 -0.99 1.91
N ILE A 114 -2.34 -0.92 3.22
CA ILE A 114 -3.33 0.00 3.77
C ILE A 114 -2.67 1.36 3.96
N THR A 115 -3.18 2.36 3.27
CA THR A 115 -2.55 3.69 3.14
C THR A 115 -3.35 4.81 3.83
N ALA A 116 -2.79 6.00 3.86
CA ALA A 116 -3.34 7.18 4.52
C ALA A 116 -3.57 7.00 6.02
N VAL A 117 -2.66 6.27 6.68
CA VAL A 117 -2.74 6.03 8.13
C VAL A 117 -2.02 7.14 8.89
N TYR A 118 -2.71 7.79 9.84
CA TYR A 118 -2.20 8.90 10.63
C TYR A 118 -2.14 8.60 12.13
N THR A 119 -2.84 7.56 12.61
CA THR A 119 -2.97 7.32 14.04
C THR A 119 -2.71 5.88 14.43
N THR A 120 -2.26 5.70 15.66
CA THR A 120 -2.11 4.39 16.29
C THR A 120 -3.45 3.64 16.39
N GLN A 121 -4.55 4.39 16.59
CA GLN A 121 -5.89 3.79 16.66
C GLN A 121 -6.32 3.21 15.30
N GLN A 122 -6.05 3.92 14.18
CA GLN A 122 -6.27 3.38 12.83
C GLN A 122 -5.46 2.10 12.64
N THR A 123 -4.19 2.08 13.03
CA THR A 123 -3.33 0.89 12.96
C THR A 123 -3.92 -0.28 13.73
N ARG A 124 -4.43 -0.07 14.96
CA ARG A 124 -5.13 -1.13 15.73
C ARG A 124 -6.35 -1.67 15.00
N LYS A 125 -7.22 -0.77 14.49
CA LYS A 125 -8.42 -1.16 13.72
C LYS A 125 -8.05 -1.98 12.48
N ILE A 126 -7.00 -1.58 11.75
CA ILE A 126 -6.50 -2.31 10.58
C ILE A 126 -6.05 -3.71 11.01
N ILE A 127 -5.16 -3.83 11.99
CA ILE A 127 -4.63 -5.10 12.46
C ILE A 127 -5.76 -6.05 12.90
N ASN A 128 -6.80 -5.55 13.56
CA ASN A 128 -7.93 -6.36 13.99
C ASN A 128 -8.80 -6.88 12.83
N ASN A 129 -8.73 -6.24 11.66
CA ASN A 129 -9.46 -6.66 10.47
C ASN A 129 -8.63 -7.49 9.48
N LEU A 130 -7.30 -7.54 9.64
CA LEU A 130 -6.44 -8.32 8.76
C LEU A 130 -6.46 -9.82 9.11
N ASN A 131 -6.42 -10.66 8.07
CA ASN A 131 -5.95 -12.03 8.22
C ASN A 131 -4.43 -12.00 8.48
N LYS A 132 -4.00 -12.52 9.64
CA LYS A 132 -2.61 -12.45 10.10
C LYS A 132 -1.64 -13.30 9.26
N ASN A 133 -2.18 -14.23 8.47
CA ASN A 133 -1.40 -15.09 7.56
C ASN A 133 -1.22 -14.46 6.16
N THR A 134 -1.92 -13.36 5.86
CA THR A 134 -1.79 -12.65 4.59
C THR A 134 -0.78 -11.51 4.70
N LYS A 135 0.19 -11.46 3.79
CA LYS A 135 1.18 -10.36 3.74
C LYS A 135 0.49 -9.02 3.60
N SER A 136 0.77 -8.10 4.52
CA SER A 136 0.17 -6.77 4.53
C SER A 136 1.19 -5.71 4.93
N ILE A 137 1.04 -4.53 4.34
CA ILE A 137 1.79 -3.32 4.66
C ILE A 137 0.79 -2.30 5.21
N ILE A 138 1.17 -1.57 6.24
CA ILE A 138 0.44 -0.43 6.78
C ILE A 138 1.31 0.79 6.57
N SER A 139 0.89 1.70 5.68
CA SER A 139 1.64 2.89 5.32
C SER A 139 1.21 4.09 6.17
N ILE A 140 2.12 4.51 7.04
CA ILE A 140 1.95 5.71 7.86
C ILE A 140 2.31 6.93 7.02
N PHE A 141 1.39 7.91 6.94
CA PHE A 141 1.61 9.14 6.18
C PHE A 141 2.49 10.14 6.95
N ALA A 142 3.69 9.70 7.30
CA ALA A 142 4.64 10.48 8.08
C ALA A 142 5.02 11.80 7.40
N GLY A 143 5.29 11.79 6.09
CA GLY A 143 5.58 13.02 5.34
C GLY A 143 4.45 14.05 5.45
N ARG A 144 3.18 13.61 5.28
CA ARG A 144 2.02 14.51 5.44
C ARG A 144 1.84 15.03 6.86
N MET A 145 2.28 14.28 7.85
CA MET A 145 2.29 14.78 9.24
C MET A 145 3.37 15.87 9.41
N SER A 146 4.54 15.65 8.83
CA SER A 146 5.62 16.64 8.85
C SER A 146 5.26 17.92 8.08
N ASP A 147 4.55 17.80 6.96
CA ASP A 147 4.07 18.95 6.16
C ASP A 147 3.21 19.93 6.99
N VAL A 148 2.55 19.44 8.07
CA VAL A 148 1.73 20.25 8.99
C VAL A 148 2.39 20.42 10.36
N GLY A 149 3.71 20.29 10.44
CA GLY A 149 4.51 20.54 11.65
C GLY A 149 4.37 19.47 12.76
N LYS A 150 3.82 18.29 12.45
CA LYS A 150 3.67 17.21 13.43
C LYS A 150 4.83 16.21 13.33
N ASP A 151 5.48 15.89 14.46
CA ASP A 151 6.48 14.82 14.52
C ASP A 151 5.81 13.45 14.36
N PRO A 152 6.08 12.70 13.26
CA PRO A 152 5.51 11.38 13.03
C PRO A 152 6.20 10.26 13.80
N VAL A 153 7.42 10.48 14.31
CA VAL A 153 8.27 9.44 14.91
C VAL A 153 7.60 8.72 16.08
N PRO A 154 6.94 9.40 17.04
CA PRO A 154 6.29 8.72 18.17
C PRO A 154 5.16 7.79 17.70
N ILE A 155 4.36 8.22 16.70
CA ILE A 155 3.27 7.43 16.13
C ILE A 155 3.84 6.23 15.38
N PHE A 156 4.85 6.45 14.55
CA PHE A 156 5.52 5.37 13.81
C PHE A 156 6.06 4.29 14.75
N LYS A 157 6.81 4.67 15.79
CA LYS A 157 7.34 3.75 16.80
C LYS A 157 6.23 2.92 17.46
N LYS A 158 5.12 3.55 17.85
CA LYS A 158 3.94 2.86 18.42
C LYS A 158 3.32 1.88 17.42
N CYS A 159 3.19 2.26 16.15
CA CYS A 159 2.66 1.40 15.10
C CYS A 159 3.56 0.18 14.85
N VAL A 160 4.88 0.37 14.80
CA VAL A 160 5.87 -0.72 14.70
C VAL A 160 5.73 -1.69 15.88
N LYS A 161 5.61 -1.18 17.10
CA LYS A 161 5.41 -2.02 18.31
C LYS A 161 4.13 -2.85 18.20
N LEU A 162 3.03 -2.29 17.71
CA LEU A 162 1.77 -3.01 17.51
C LEU A 162 1.89 -4.14 16.48
N ALA A 163 2.64 -3.91 15.39
CA ALA A 163 2.79 -4.89 14.32
C ALA A 163 3.85 -5.97 14.62
N LYS A 164 4.79 -5.72 15.55
CA LYS A 164 5.98 -6.57 15.81
C LYS A 164 5.66 -8.05 16.04
N LYS A 165 4.52 -8.35 16.66
CA LYS A 165 4.09 -9.74 16.93
C LYS A 165 3.55 -10.48 15.72
N TYR A 166 3.39 -9.83 14.56
CA TYR A 166 2.84 -10.40 13.34
C TYR A 166 3.88 -10.40 12.23
N ASN A 167 4.42 -11.56 11.90
CA ASN A 167 5.50 -11.71 10.91
C ASN A 167 5.09 -11.35 9.45
N LYS A 168 3.78 -11.31 9.17
CA LYS A 168 3.24 -10.97 7.84
C LYS A 168 2.80 -9.52 7.70
N ILE A 169 2.83 -8.73 8.79
CA ILE A 169 2.42 -7.32 8.79
C ILE A 169 3.66 -6.44 8.92
N GLN A 170 3.86 -5.54 7.99
CA GLN A 170 4.98 -4.59 7.96
C GLN A 170 4.44 -3.17 8.05
N ILE A 171 5.19 -2.29 8.73
CA ILE A 171 4.91 -0.86 8.76
C ILE A 171 5.83 -0.18 7.75
N LEU A 172 5.27 0.66 6.89
CA LEU A 172 5.97 1.53 5.95
C LEU A 172 5.78 2.98 6.40
N TRP A 173 6.88 3.73 6.28
CA TRP A 173 6.89 5.19 6.51
C TRP A 173 6.87 5.88 5.16
#